data_b52f68222beb41714db99541a55c6ca2
#
_entry.id   b52f68222beb41714db99541a55c6ca2
#
_cell.length_a   1.000
_cell.length_b   1.000
_cell.length_c   1.000
_cell.angle_alpha   90.00
_cell.angle_beta   90.00
_cell.angle_gamma   90.00
#
_symmetry.space_group_name_H-M   'P 1'
#
loop_
_entity.id
_entity.type
_entity.pdbx_description
1 polymer ?
#
loop_
_entity_poly.entity_id
_entity_poly.type
_entity_poly.pdbx_seq_one_letter_code
_entity_poly.pdbx_strand_id
1 'polypeptide(L)'
;GRIVFRDEALNKTESLYIGRGGISKDTTHWMVVDWRAPVANAYYENGLGKCSYPAPDSGHNALKRIKIDLKMKRTYEIEDGKLLDYYDSEVVTNDELLTKYLAKNKQAVLGEIIATIQKEQNDIIRKTPHHNVIVQGVAGSGKTTVAMHRISYILYNYQERFRPDDFYIVGSNRILLNYITGVLPDLDVYGIRQMTMEQLFVRLLYEDWDEKKYRIRETDKLGKTGCVRGTSQWYGELADYCRRLEWEVIPRETIYLNPRQFVEGLRDGKAGVYDETEGKPANPKDLVELMSRDAVERYIRQNPTISVQSKIDMLNERLLNKVKEEFLGKGVKYTESERKAITRAYRSRYGARVWKRSIYDIYRDFLTKQAAKGYEVEIPEKEFDVYDLAALAYIYKRIKETEVISEAHHVVIDEAQDFGMMAYCVLKYCIRECTYTIMGDVSQNIHFGYGLNDWEELKE
;
A
#
# COMPACT_ATOMS: atom_id res chain seq x y z
N GLY A 1 28.14 16.78 -13.73
CA GLY A 1 29.34 15.93 -13.66
C GLY A 1 29.82 15.47 -15.03
N ARG A 2 30.97 14.81 -15.07
CA ARG A 2 31.52 14.15 -16.24
C ARG A 2 32.23 12.87 -15.84
N ILE A 3 32.05 11.81 -16.64
CA ILE A 3 32.80 10.55 -16.52
C ILE A 3 33.55 10.25 -17.79
N VAL A 4 34.73 9.63 -17.67
CA VAL A 4 35.45 9.01 -18.77
C VAL A 4 35.70 7.56 -18.37
N PHE A 5 35.28 6.65 -19.21
CA PHE A 5 35.39 5.21 -18.93
C PHE A 5 35.72 4.43 -20.20
N ARG A 6 36.29 3.24 -20.01
CA ARG A 6 36.48 2.25 -21.08
C ARG A 6 35.41 1.17 -20.91
N ASP A 7 34.61 1.00 -21.95
CA ASP A 7 33.71 -0.14 -22.02
C ASP A 7 34.53 -1.41 -22.25
N GLU A 8 34.41 -2.40 -21.34
CA GLU A 8 35.18 -3.64 -21.43
C GLU A 8 34.74 -4.52 -22.61
N ALA A 9 33.47 -4.50 -22.98
CA ALA A 9 32.93 -5.32 -24.08
C ALA A 9 33.27 -4.72 -25.45
N LEU A 10 33.13 -3.40 -25.60
CA LEU A 10 33.38 -2.70 -26.86
C LEU A 10 34.83 -2.27 -27.04
N ASN A 11 35.63 -2.35 -25.98
CA ASN A 11 37.02 -1.88 -25.92
C ASN A 11 37.17 -0.41 -26.37
N LYS A 12 36.20 0.41 -26.11
CA LYS A 12 36.12 1.81 -26.52
C LYS A 12 36.14 2.72 -25.30
N THR A 13 36.85 3.82 -25.40
CA THR A 13 36.83 4.86 -24.37
C THR A 13 35.73 5.86 -24.71
N GLU A 14 34.86 6.14 -23.78
CA GLU A 14 33.75 7.03 -23.87
C GLU A 14 33.83 8.14 -22.81
N SER A 15 33.29 9.32 -23.17
CA SER A 15 33.19 10.48 -22.28
C SER A 15 31.75 10.98 -22.28
N LEU A 16 31.13 11.03 -21.12
CA LEU A 16 29.77 11.49 -20.96
C LEU A 16 29.68 12.56 -19.89
N TYR A 17 28.91 13.61 -20.18
CA TYR A 17 28.48 14.55 -19.17
C TYR A 17 27.20 14.08 -18.52
N ILE A 18 27.03 14.39 -17.24
CA ILE A 18 25.85 14.05 -16.45
C ILE A 18 25.23 15.35 -15.97
N GLY A 19 23.97 15.56 -16.33
CA GLY A 19 23.21 16.76 -16.02
C GLY A 19 21.83 16.48 -15.49
N ARG A 20 21.07 17.53 -15.26
CA ARG A 20 19.66 17.46 -14.81
C ARG A 20 18.74 16.84 -15.86
N GLY A 21 19.06 16.99 -17.13
CA GLY A 21 18.36 16.41 -18.25
C GLY A 21 19.30 15.93 -19.33
N GLY A 22 18.79 15.12 -20.26
CA GLY A 22 19.56 14.57 -21.38
C GLY A 22 19.67 15.58 -22.53
N ILE A 23 20.85 15.65 -23.17
CA ILE A 23 21.07 16.39 -24.40
C ILE A 23 21.77 15.46 -25.39
N SER A 24 21.15 15.22 -26.53
CA SER A 24 21.71 14.40 -27.61
C SER A 24 21.99 15.25 -28.84
N LYS A 25 23.04 14.90 -29.58
CA LYS A 25 23.36 15.50 -30.89
C LYS A 25 22.51 14.84 -31.98
N ASP A 26 22.25 13.55 -31.83
CA ASP A 26 21.43 12.72 -32.71
C ASP A 26 20.89 11.55 -31.88
N THR A 27 20.18 10.60 -32.51
CA THR A 27 19.55 9.45 -31.83
C THR A 27 20.53 8.50 -31.14
N THR A 28 21.83 8.59 -31.45
CA THR A 28 22.85 7.66 -30.95
C THR A 28 23.94 8.32 -30.12
N HIS A 29 24.12 9.67 -30.25
CA HIS A 29 25.20 10.41 -29.59
C HIS A 29 24.67 11.34 -28.50
N TRP A 30 24.74 10.85 -27.25
CA TRP A 30 24.43 11.63 -26.07
C TRP A 30 25.64 12.51 -25.68
N MET A 31 25.42 13.81 -25.59
CA MET A 31 26.40 14.77 -25.05
C MET A 31 26.27 14.89 -23.53
N VAL A 32 25.05 15.00 -23.05
CA VAL A 32 24.73 15.02 -21.65
C VAL A 32 23.68 13.92 -21.39
N VAL A 33 23.93 13.05 -20.44
CA VAL A 33 22.96 12.05 -19.98
C VAL A 33 22.24 12.57 -18.75
N ASP A 34 20.97 12.20 -18.64
CA ASP A 34 20.18 12.50 -17.47
C ASP A 34 20.78 11.79 -16.22
N TRP A 35 20.79 12.48 -15.08
CA TRP A 35 21.33 11.93 -13.83
C TRP A 35 20.63 10.64 -13.39
N ARG A 36 19.40 10.42 -13.83
CA ARG A 36 18.59 9.22 -13.57
C ARG A 36 18.99 8.02 -14.44
N ALA A 37 19.67 8.26 -15.55
CA ALA A 37 20.04 7.21 -16.48
C ALA A 37 20.94 6.14 -15.83
N PRO A 38 20.82 4.86 -16.23
CA PRO A 38 21.60 3.78 -15.65
C PRO A 38 23.10 4.00 -15.66
N VAL A 39 23.66 4.58 -16.73
CA VAL A 39 25.10 4.87 -16.84
C VAL A 39 25.56 5.91 -15.80
N ALA A 40 24.68 6.79 -15.37
CA ALA A 40 25.01 7.79 -14.33
C ALA A 40 25.30 7.11 -12.96
N ASN A 41 24.89 5.86 -12.73
CA ASN A 41 25.27 5.10 -11.54
C ASN A 41 26.79 5.00 -11.39
N ALA A 42 27.55 4.95 -12.50
CA ALA A 42 29.01 4.94 -12.46
C ALA A 42 29.57 6.21 -11.78
N TYR A 43 28.91 7.35 -11.95
CA TYR A 43 29.30 8.60 -11.31
C TYR A 43 28.95 8.64 -9.83
N TYR A 44 27.74 8.18 -9.45
CA TYR A 44 27.22 8.35 -8.10
C TYR A 44 27.62 7.23 -7.14
N GLU A 45 27.70 5.99 -7.61
CA GLU A 45 27.86 4.80 -6.76
C GLU A 45 29.31 4.28 -6.72
N ASN A 46 30.11 4.54 -7.76
CA ASN A 46 31.40 3.88 -7.93
C ASN A 46 32.58 4.86 -7.79
N GLY A 47 33.68 4.32 -7.24
CA GLY A 47 35.00 4.93 -7.34
C GLY A 47 35.65 4.63 -8.69
N LEU A 48 36.86 5.17 -8.92
CA LEU A 48 37.65 4.87 -10.13
C LEU A 48 38.02 3.39 -10.21
N GLY A 49 38.20 2.90 -11.43
CA GLY A 49 38.56 1.52 -11.72
C GLY A 49 37.40 0.69 -12.25
N LYS A 50 37.56 -0.64 -12.15
CA LYS A 50 36.55 -1.60 -12.67
C LYS A 50 35.27 -1.54 -11.87
N CYS A 51 34.19 -1.25 -12.56
CA CYS A 51 32.85 -1.20 -11.99
C CYS A 51 31.81 -1.63 -13.03
N SER A 52 30.53 -1.57 -12.66
CA SER A 52 29.44 -1.91 -13.58
C SER A 52 28.18 -1.12 -13.26
N TYR A 53 27.35 -0.89 -14.26
CA TYR A 53 26.02 -0.30 -14.09
C TYR A 53 24.94 -1.16 -14.78
N PRO A 54 23.65 -1.06 -14.36
CA PRO A 54 22.55 -1.79 -14.98
C PRO A 54 22.42 -1.46 -16.47
N ALA A 55 22.17 -2.49 -17.32
CA ALA A 55 21.89 -2.23 -18.73
C ALA A 55 20.54 -1.53 -18.91
N PRO A 56 20.39 -0.58 -19.87
CA PRO A 56 19.15 0.17 -20.07
C PRO A 56 17.90 -0.70 -20.31
N ASP A 57 18.05 -1.81 -21.00
CA ASP A 57 16.96 -2.71 -21.38
C ASP A 57 16.83 -3.94 -20.46
N SER A 58 17.39 -3.88 -19.26
CA SER A 58 17.43 -5.04 -18.37
C SER A 58 16.07 -5.41 -17.76
N GLY A 59 14.99 -4.67 -18.06
CA GLY A 59 13.62 -5.03 -17.72
C GLY A 59 13.50 -5.68 -16.33
N HIS A 60 12.95 -6.87 -16.24
CA HIS A 60 12.86 -7.64 -14.99
C HIS A 60 14.13 -8.44 -14.66
N ASN A 61 15.15 -8.43 -15.51
CA ASN A 61 16.40 -9.18 -15.34
C ASN A 61 17.50 -8.26 -14.77
N ALA A 62 17.51 -8.08 -13.46
CA ALA A 62 18.57 -7.39 -12.71
C ALA A 62 20.00 -7.98 -12.93
N LEU A 63 20.13 -9.01 -13.76
CA LEU A 63 21.36 -9.74 -14.04
C LEU A 63 22.21 -9.13 -15.17
N LYS A 64 21.64 -8.28 -16.01
CA LYS A 64 22.39 -7.71 -17.13
C LYS A 64 23.08 -6.40 -16.69
N ARG A 65 24.38 -6.45 -16.51
CA ARG A 65 25.19 -5.28 -16.12
C ARG A 65 26.28 -5.02 -17.17
N ILE A 66 26.49 -3.76 -17.48
CA ILE A 66 27.57 -3.32 -18.37
C ILE A 66 28.81 -3.10 -17.51
N LYS A 67 29.91 -3.81 -17.83
CA LYS A 67 31.19 -3.69 -17.16
C LYS A 67 32.02 -2.60 -17.81
N ILE A 68 32.58 -1.72 -17.01
CA ILE A 68 33.40 -0.59 -17.43
C ILE A 68 34.63 -0.44 -16.53
N ASP A 69 35.61 0.25 -17.03
CA ASP A 69 36.76 0.73 -16.26
C ASP A 69 36.69 2.26 -16.21
N LEU A 70 36.26 2.81 -15.08
CA LEU A 70 36.07 4.24 -14.86
C LEU A 70 37.42 4.91 -14.65
N LYS A 71 37.80 5.78 -15.60
CA LYS A 71 39.10 6.41 -15.64
C LYS A 71 39.13 7.80 -15.05
N MET A 72 38.02 8.53 -15.14
CA MET A 72 37.92 9.88 -14.62
C MET A 72 36.50 10.17 -14.18
N LYS A 73 36.41 10.90 -13.10
CA LYS A 73 35.14 11.40 -12.54
C LYS A 73 35.36 12.87 -12.14
N ARG A 74 34.68 13.79 -12.83
CA ARG A 74 34.80 15.23 -12.61
C ARG A 74 33.47 15.84 -12.22
N THR A 75 33.49 16.65 -11.18
CA THR A 75 32.37 17.49 -10.75
C THR A 75 32.61 18.92 -11.17
N TYR A 76 31.55 19.59 -11.64
CA TYR A 76 31.57 20.99 -12.02
C TYR A 76 30.69 21.80 -11.07
N GLU A 77 31.17 22.96 -10.66
CA GLU A 77 30.38 23.97 -9.97
C GLU A 77 29.99 25.03 -10.98
N ILE A 78 28.69 25.14 -11.24
CA ILE A 78 28.12 26.02 -12.24
C ILE A 78 27.02 26.86 -11.59
N GLU A 79 27.11 28.17 -11.68
CA GLU A 79 26.11 29.10 -11.18
C GLU A 79 25.78 30.12 -12.30
N ASP A 80 24.48 30.34 -12.52
CA ASP A 80 23.98 31.22 -13.58
C ASP A 80 24.60 30.98 -14.97
N GLY A 81 24.83 29.70 -15.31
CA GLY A 81 25.42 29.29 -16.58
C GLY A 81 26.93 29.53 -16.70
N LYS A 82 27.60 29.96 -15.63
CA LYS A 82 29.05 30.17 -15.60
C LYS A 82 29.73 29.08 -14.80
N LEU A 83 30.78 28.51 -15.36
CA LEU A 83 31.64 27.57 -14.64
C LEU A 83 32.43 28.33 -13.59
N LEU A 84 32.20 28.04 -12.32
CA LEU A 84 32.95 28.64 -11.22
C LEU A 84 34.20 27.83 -10.88
N ASP A 85 34.03 26.48 -10.74
CA ASP A 85 35.12 25.57 -10.39
C ASP A 85 34.87 24.18 -10.91
N TYR A 86 35.90 23.33 -10.89
CA TYR A 86 35.78 21.90 -11.11
C TYR A 86 36.82 21.14 -10.32
N TYR A 87 36.50 19.92 -9.93
CA TYR A 87 37.41 19.02 -9.23
C TYR A 87 37.27 17.59 -9.70
N ASP A 88 38.40 16.88 -9.75
CA ASP A 88 38.44 15.47 -10.09
C ASP A 88 38.36 14.62 -8.81
N SER A 89 37.46 13.65 -8.81
CA SER A 89 37.20 12.79 -7.62
C SER A 89 38.29 11.73 -7.40
N GLU A 90 39.48 11.98 -7.81
CA GLU A 90 40.53 10.97 -7.89
C GLU A 90 41.43 10.89 -6.67
N VAL A 91 41.27 11.73 -5.70
CA VAL A 91 42.37 11.86 -4.74
C VAL A 91 41.88 11.85 -3.32
N VAL A 92 41.54 10.69 -2.81
CA VAL A 92 41.67 10.45 -1.37
C VAL A 92 41.99 8.98 -1.10
N THR A 93 43.16 8.55 -1.53
CA THR A 93 43.81 7.34 -0.98
C THR A 93 45.22 7.61 -0.48
N ASN A 94 45.66 8.87 -0.39
CA ASN A 94 46.96 9.20 0.19
C ASN A 94 46.75 10.12 1.41
N ASP A 95 47.00 9.56 2.60
CA ASP A 95 46.96 10.23 3.90
C ASP A 95 47.75 11.55 3.96
N GLU A 96 48.82 11.68 3.20
CA GLU A 96 49.67 12.91 3.17
C GLU A 96 48.99 14.10 2.46
N LEU A 97 48.20 13.81 1.40
CA LEU A 97 47.47 14.86 0.67
C LEU A 97 46.22 15.28 1.46
N LEU A 98 45.57 14.33 2.11
CA LEU A 98 44.46 14.60 3.03
C LEU A 98 44.91 15.52 4.16
N THR A 99 46.09 15.21 4.78
CA THR A 99 46.66 16.04 5.87
C THR A 99 47.05 17.45 5.40
N LYS A 100 47.59 17.61 4.20
CA LYS A 100 47.88 18.89 3.61
C LYS A 100 46.64 19.71 3.21
N TYR A 101 45.57 19.00 2.77
CA TYR A 101 44.30 19.60 2.41
C TYR A 101 43.50 20.04 3.64
N LEU A 102 43.52 19.20 4.70
CA LEU A 102 42.88 19.48 6.01
C LEU A 102 43.58 20.67 6.71
N ALA A 103 44.90 20.81 6.57
CA ALA A 103 45.65 21.94 7.11
C ALA A 103 45.38 23.31 6.39
N LYS A 104 44.95 23.25 5.15
CA LYS A 104 44.61 24.44 4.35
C LYS A 104 43.15 24.87 4.36
N ASN A 105 42.20 23.98 4.65
CA ASN A 105 40.78 24.29 4.57
C ASN A 105 39.92 23.46 5.50
N LYS A 106 39.28 24.08 6.50
CA LYS A 106 38.14 23.50 7.23
C LYS A 106 36.99 23.05 6.31
N GLN A 107 36.93 23.54 5.07
CA GLN A 107 35.98 23.18 4.05
C GLN A 107 36.22 21.80 3.44
N ALA A 108 37.45 21.23 3.50
CA ALA A 108 37.73 19.90 2.94
C ALA A 108 37.12 18.77 3.75
N VAL A 109 37.13 18.85 5.09
CA VAL A 109 36.44 17.88 5.96
C VAL A 109 34.95 17.90 5.72
N LEU A 110 34.38 19.09 5.55
CA LEU A 110 32.97 19.25 5.22
C LEU A 110 32.64 18.63 3.85
N GLY A 111 33.53 18.77 2.86
CA GLY A 111 33.39 18.19 1.53
C GLY A 111 33.36 16.64 1.54
N GLU A 112 34.19 15.99 2.35
CA GLU A 112 34.19 14.53 2.50
C GLU A 112 32.93 14.01 3.20
N ILE A 113 32.50 14.71 4.26
CA ILE A 113 31.25 14.39 4.94
C ILE A 113 30.08 14.51 3.96
N ILE A 114 30.02 15.61 3.19
CA ILE A 114 29.00 15.83 2.18
C ILE A 114 29.04 14.74 1.11
N ALA A 115 30.21 14.35 0.62
CA ALA A 115 30.37 13.28 -0.38
C ALA A 115 29.90 11.93 0.15
N THR A 116 30.18 11.62 1.42
CA THR A 116 29.70 10.38 2.07
C THR A 116 28.19 10.37 2.24
N ILE A 117 27.63 11.47 2.73
CA ILE A 117 26.15 11.63 2.83
C ILE A 117 25.50 11.50 1.47
N GLN A 118 26.03 12.14 0.44
CA GLN A 118 25.52 12.05 -0.93
C GLN A 118 25.57 10.61 -1.46
N LYS A 119 26.61 9.84 -1.15
CA LYS A 119 26.69 8.43 -1.55
C LYS A 119 25.58 7.61 -0.90
N GLU A 120 25.39 7.69 0.41
CA GLU A 120 24.31 7.00 1.13
C GLU A 120 22.92 7.39 0.61
N GLN A 121 22.72 8.69 0.35
CA GLN A 121 21.47 9.19 -0.24
C GLN A 121 21.24 8.60 -1.63
N ASN A 122 22.27 8.56 -2.48
CA ASN A 122 22.18 7.98 -3.82
C ASN A 122 21.91 6.48 -3.79
N ASP A 123 22.49 5.74 -2.85
CA ASP A 123 22.21 4.31 -2.66
C ASP A 123 20.72 4.07 -2.37
N ILE A 124 20.08 4.95 -1.58
CA ILE A 124 18.65 4.89 -1.29
C ILE A 124 17.83 5.26 -2.52
N ILE A 125 18.16 6.35 -3.19
CA ILE A 125 17.46 6.85 -4.39
C ILE A 125 17.39 5.76 -5.47
N ARG A 126 18.49 5.02 -5.66
CA ARG A 126 18.67 4.06 -6.75
C ARG A 126 18.27 2.62 -6.41
N LYS A 127 17.88 2.34 -5.17
CA LYS A 127 17.34 1.01 -4.82
C LYS A 127 16.13 0.68 -5.65
N THR A 128 16.03 -0.60 -6.07
CA THR A 128 14.89 -1.11 -6.82
C THR A 128 13.55 -0.84 -6.09
N PRO A 129 12.47 -0.48 -6.81
CA PRO A 129 11.16 -0.28 -6.21
C PRO A 129 10.40 -1.58 -5.89
N HIS A 130 11.01 -2.75 -6.17
CA HIS A 130 10.35 -4.04 -5.95
C HIS A 130 10.37 -4.52 -4.50
N HIS A 131 11.07 -3.80 -3.63
CA HIS A 131 11.18 -4.11 -2.20
C HIS A 131 10.84 -2.89 -1.35
N ASN A 132 10.34 -3.14 -0.16
CA ASN A 132 10.15 -2.10 0.83
C ASN A 132 11.51 -1.55 1.28
N VAL A 133 11.56 -0.25 1.51
CA VAL A 133 12.76 0.44 1.98
C VAL A 133 12.41 1.23 3.23
N ILE A 134 13.14 1.02 4.31
CA ILE A 134 13.06 1.81 5.54
C ILE A 134 14.32 2.67 5.62
N VAL A 135 14.15 3.97 5.81
CA VAL A 135 15.23 4.95 5.89
C VAL A 135 15.19 5.64 7.25
N GLN A 136 16.18 5.33 8.08
CA GLN A 136 16.43 6.07 9.31
C GLN A 136 17.34 7.26 9.02
N GLY A 137 16.96 8.44 9.44
CA GLY A 137 17.81 9.61 9.32
C GLY A 137 17.41 10.70 10.30
N VAL A 138 18.38 11.39 10.88
CA VAL A 138 18.14 12.50 11.82
C VAL A 138 17.48 13.70 11.14
N ALA A 139 16.96 14.64 11.91
CA ALA A 139 16.44 15.91 11.36
C ALA A 139 17.49 16.60 10.52
N GLY A 140 17.07 17.13 9.36
CA GLY A 140 17.97 17.82 8.43
C GLY A 140 18.89 16.91 7.59
N SER A 141 18.79 15.57 7.71
CA SER A 141 19.57 14.63 6.88
C SER A 141 19.13 14.57 5.40
N GLY A 142 18.08 15.30 5.04
CA GLY A 142 17.56 15.33 3.67
C GLY A 142 16.63 14.19 3.30
N LYS A 143 16.01 13.48 4.27
CA LYS A 143 15.09 12.36 4.03
C LYS A 143 14.03 12.68 2.97
N THR A 144 13.31 13.79 3.16
CA THR A 144 12.25 14.21 2.24
C THR A 144 12.79 14.49 0.83
N THR A 145 13.97 15.12 0.74
CA THR A 145 14.65 15.37 -0.55
C THR A 145 15.02 14.05 -1.23
N VAL A 146 15.56 13.09 -0.48
CA VAL A 146 15.90 11.75 -0.98
C VAL A 146 14.66 11.03 -1.51
N ALA A 147 13.52 11.12 -0.80
CA ALA A 147 12.26 10.55 -1.26
C ALA A 147 11.82 11.10 -2.61
N MET A 148 11.85 12.42 -2.76
CA MET A 148 11.45 13.07 -4.01
C MET A 148 12.34 12.68 -5.19
N HIS A 149 13.66 12.64 -4.97
CA HIS A 149 14.61 12.16 -5.97
C HIS A 149 14.41 10.68 -6.29
N ARG A 150 14.12 9.85 -5.28
CA ARG A 150 13.80 8.44 -5.47
C ARG A 150 12.55 8.25 -6.34
N ILE A 151 11.50 9.00 -6.09
CA ILE A 151 10.28 8.96 -6.92
C ILE A 151 10.62 9.32 -8.37
N SER A 152 11.35 10.42 -8.58
CA SER A 152 11.79 10.84 -9.92
C SER A 152 12.63 9.76 -10.61
N TYR A 153 13.54 9.11 -9.87
CA TYR A 153 14.36 8.01 -10.38
C TYR A 153 13.52 6.78 -10.78
N ILE A 154 12.56 6.39 -9.93
CA ILE A 154 11.67 5.25 -10.21
C ILE A 154 10.81 5.55 -11.45
N LEU A 155 10.19 6.70 -11.53
CA LEU A 155 9.36 7.08 -12.67
C LEU A 155 10.16 7.16 -13.98
N TYR A 156 11.44 7.55 -13.93
CA TYR A 156 12.30 7.57 -15.10
C TYR A 156 12.71 6.16 -15.58
N ASN A 157 13.09 5.26 -14.64
CA ASN A 157 13.68 3.97 -15.01
C ASN A 157 12.66 2.82 -15.11
N TYR A 158 11.45 2.98 -14.58
CA TYR A 158 10.43 1.92 -14.49
C TYR A 158 9.09 2.38 -15.06
N GLN A 159 9.10 3.18 -16.14
CA GLN A 159 7.92 3.79 -16.78
C GLN A 159 6.87 2.78 -17.23
N GLU A 160 7.29 1.56 -17.57
CA GLU A 160 6.35 0.49 -17.99
C GLU A 160 5.49 -0.02 -16.85
N ARG A 161 5.98 0.10 -15.60
CA ARG A 161 5.34 -0.46 -14.40
C ARG A 161 4.76 0.60 -13.48
N PHE A 162 5.36 1.78 -13.42
CA PHE A 162 4.97 2.85 -12.49
C PHE A 162 4.63 4.12 -13.26
N ARG A 163 3.44 4.64 -12.99
CA ARG A 163 2.96 5.94 -13.46
C ARG A 163 2.82 6.88 -12.25
N PRO A 164 2.78 8.21 -12.44
CA PRO A 164 2.59 9.14 -11.33
C PRO A 164 1.36 8.83 -10.47
N ASP A 165 0.26 8.41 -11.08
CA ASP A 165 -0.98 8.04 -10.38
C ASP A 165 -0.85 6.80 -9.47
N ASP A 166 0.19 5.98 -9.70
CA ASP A 166 0.48 4.78 -8.91
C ASP A 166 1.25 5.10 -7.60
N PHE A 167 1.61 6.36 -7.39
CA PHE A 167 2.32 6.83 -6.21
C PHE A 167 1.42 7.62 -5.28
N TYR A 168 1.54 7.31 -3.98
CA TYR A 168 1.03 8.16 -2.92
C TYR A 168 2.20 8.65 -2.07
N ILE A 169 2.16 9.94 -1.72
CA ILE A 169 3.05 10.53 -0.71
C ILE A 169 2.20 10.85 0.51
N VAL A 170 2.58 10.25 1.63
CA VAL A 170 1.90 10.40 2.91
C VAL A 170 2.82 11.14 3.86
N GLY A 171 2.36 12.29 4.35
CA GLY A 171 3.05 13.09 5.34
C GLY A 171 2.25 13.22 6.63
N SER A 172 2.92 13.56 7.72
CA SER A 172 2.29 13.78 9.02
C SER A 172 1.47 15.08 9.07
N ASN A 173 1.77 16.05 8.20
CA ASN A 173 1.06 17.32 8.19
C ASN A 173 1.02 18.00 6.80
N ARG A 174 0.11 18.96 6.66
CA ARG A 174 -0.11 19.70 5.40
C ARG A 174 1.05 20.62 5.01
N ILE A 175 1.82 21.13 5.96
CA ILE A 175 2.94 22.06 5.68
C ILE A 175 4.03 21.30 4.93
N LEU A 176 4.36 20.09 5.37
CA LEU A 176 5.30 19.21 4.71
C LEU A 176 4.83 18.86 3.28
N LEU A 177 3.56 18.51 3.12
CA LEU A 177 2.98 18.18 1.82
C LEU A 177 3.03 19.37 0.85
N ASN A 178 2.78 20.60 1.32
CA ASN A 178 2.89 21.79 0.51
C ASN A 178 4.34 22.06 0.04
N TYR A 179 5.32 21.80 0.90
CA TYR A 179 6.74 21.87 0.51
C TYR A 179 7.06 20.86 -0.60
N ILE A 180 6.65 19.61 -0.44
CA ILE A 180 6.84 18.55 -1.43
C ILE A 180 6.21 18.95 -2.77
N THR A 181 5.00 19.49 -2.75
CA THR A 181 4.29 19.96 -3.96
C THR A 181 5.11 21.00 -4.74
N GLY A 182 5.82 21.87 -4.03
CA GLY A 182 6.66 22.91 -4.66
C GLY A 182 7.93 22.37 -5.31
N VAL A 183 8.47 21.25 -4.84
CA VAL A 183 9.77 20.72 -5.30
C VAL A 183 9.62 19.64 -6.38
N LEU A 184 8.56 18.86 -6.39
CA LEU A 184 8.35 17.78 -7.36
C LEU A 184 8.43 18.23 -8.83
N PRO A 185 7.85 19.37 -9.25
CA PRO A 185 7.98 19.86 -10.62
C PRO A 185 9.42 20.11 -11.04
N ASP A 186 10.28 20.54 -10.11
CA ASP A 186 11.71 20.72 -10.35
C ASP A 186 12.46 19.43 -10.67
N LEU A 187 11.86 18.28 -10.34
CA LEU A 187 12.35 16.94 -10.63
C LEU A 187 11.60 16.26 -11.78
N ASP A 188 10.87 17.01 -12.61
CA ASP A 188 10.02 16.51 -13.69
C ASP A 188 8.95 15.51 -13.22
N VAL A 189 8.41 15.69 -12.02
CA VAL A 189 7.40 14.83 -11.43
C VAL A 189 6.10 15.59 -11.26
N TYR A 190 5.05 15.09 -11.91
CA TYR A 190 3.71 15.69 -11.92
C TYR A 190 2.64 14.62 -11.66
N GLY A 191 1.52 15.03 -11.08
CA GLY A 191 0.33 14.17 -10.95
C GLY A 191 0.37 13.16 -9.79
N ILE A 192 1.38 13.21 -8.92
CA ILE A 192 1.44 12.37 -7.72
C ILE A 192 0.45 12.86 -6.67
N ARG A 193 -0.26 11.94 -6.07
CA ARG A 193 -1.22 12.24 -5.00
C ARG A 193 -0.51 12.37 -3.66
N GLN A 194 -0.77 13.49 -2.99
CA GLN A 194 -0.20 13.82 -1.70
C GLN A 194 -1.33 13.99 -0.69
N MET A 195 -1.17 13.37 0.46
CA MET A 195 -2.21 13.36 1.49
C MET A 195 -1.66 13.08 2.88
N THR A 196 -2.40 13.41 3.92
CA THR A 196 -2.10 12.94 5.27
C THR A 196 -2.54 11.47 5.44
N MET A 197 -2.09 10.83 6.51
CA MET A 197 -2.48 9.45 6.81
C MET A 197 -4.00 9.32 6.99
N GLU A 198 -4.61 10.29 7.65
CA GLU A 198 -6.06 10.35 7.84
C GLU A 198 -6.80 10.46 6.50
N GLN A 199 -6.32 11.33 5.62
CA GLN A 199 -6.89 11.50 4.27
C GLN A 199 -6.75 10.22 3.44
N LEU A 200 -5.65 9.48 3.60
CA LEU A 200 -5.47 8.19 2.94
C LEU A 200 -6.52 7.18 3.43
N PHE A 201 -6.74 7.06 4.74
CA PHE A 201 -7.77 6.17 5.25
C PHE A 201 -9.17 6.59 4.84
N VAL A 202 -9.49 7.89 4.86
CA VAL A 202 -10.76 8.41 4.33
C VAL A 202 -10.95 8.02 2.86
N ARG A 203 -9.91 8.16 2.04
CA ARG A 203 -9.94 7.74 0.65
C ARG A 203 -10.30 6.25 0.49
N LEU A 204 -9.78 5.39 1.37
CA LEU A 204 -10.06 3.95 1.38
C LEU A 204 -11.48 3.59 1.84
N LEU A 205 -12.26 4.54 2.32
CA LEU A 205 -13.68 4.36 2.66
C LEU A 205 -14.62 4.59 1.48
N TYR A 206 -14.13 5.19 0.41
CA TYR A 206 -14.90 5.50 -0.81
C TYR A 206 -16.26 6.17 -0.50
N GLU A 207 -17.36 5.57 -0.92
CA GLU A 207 -18.72 6.10 -0.74
C GLU A 207 -19.21 6.04 0.71
N ASP A 208 -18.56 5.24 1.57
CA ASP A 208 -18.93 5.14 2.99
C ASP A 208 -18.48 6.35 3.82
N TRP A 209 -17.66 7.25 3.25
CA TRP A 209 -17.31 8.51 3.89
C TRP A 209 -18.20 9.65 3.37
N ASP A 210 -18.93 10.29 4.29
CA ASP A 210 -19.75 11.46 4.02
C ASP A 210 -19.13 12.71 4.68
N GLU A 211 -18.49 13.56 3.88
CA GLU A 211 -17.85 14.80 4.34
C GLU A 211 -18.81 15.80 4.99
N LYS A 212 -20.12 15.72 4.71
CA LYS A 212 -21.13 16.56 5.34
C LYS A 212 -21.44 16.11 6.77
N LYS A 213 -21.31 14.83 7.02
CA LYS A 213 -21.67 14.17 8.29
C LYS A 213 -20.47 13.97 9.22
N TYR A 214 -19.30 13.65 8.67
CA TYR A 214 -18.13 13.22 9.41
C TYR A 214 -16.97 14.21 9.27
N ARG A 215 -16.10 14.24 10.28
CA ARG A 215 -14.91 15.10 10.35
C ARG A 215 -13.68 14.29 10.74
N ILE A 216 -12.53 14.73 10.24
CA ILE A 216 -11.23 14.22 10.69
C ILE A 216 -10.83 14.97 11.96
N ARG A 217 -10.47 14.23 13.01
CA ARG A 217 -9.84 14.76 14.22
C ARG A 217 -8.32 14.72 14.01
N GLU A 218 -7.64 15.83 14.24
CA GLU A 218 -6.19 15.92 14.08
C GLU A 218 -5.45 15.00 15.08
N THR A 219 -4.31 14.44 14.64
CA THR A 219 -3.54 13.42 15.37
C THR A 219 -2.96 13.91 16.68
N ASP A 220 -2.66 15.20 16.82
CA ASP A 220 -2.15 15.81 18.06
C ASP A 220 -3.14 15.78 19.24
N LYS A 221 -4.39 15.42 18.98
CA LYS A 221 -5.47 15.34 19.97
C LYS A 221 -5.85 13.91 20.40
N LEU A 222 -5.00 12.92 20.13
CA LEU A 222 -5.32 11.50 20.38
C LEU A 222 -5.45 11.12 21.88
N GLY A 223 -4.80 11.84 22.76
CA GLY A 223 -4.85 11.58 24.20
C GLY A 223 -4.29 10.19 24.60
N LYS A 224 -4.61 9.74 25.83
CA LYS A 224 -4.14 8.46 26.37
C LYS A 224 -4.68 7.23 25.62
N THR A 225 -5.86 7.33 25.01
CA THR A 225 -6.48 6.21 24.26
C THR A 225 -5.74 5.89 22.99
N GLY A 226 -5.01 6.85 22.40
CA GLY A 226 -4.16 6.65 21.24
C GLY A 226 -3.05 5.63 21.47
N CYS A 227 -2.49 5.55 22.68
CA CYS A 227 -1.44 4.60 23.02
C CYS A 227 -1.86 3.14 22.81
N VAL A 228 -3.09 2.79 23.14
CA VAL A 228 -3.62 1.42 22.97
C VAL A 228 -4.04 1.18 21.53
N ARG A 229 -4.74 2.12 20.92
CA ARG A 229 -5.32 1.98 19.59
C ARG A 229 -4.28 1.99 18.45
N GLY A 230 -3.08 2.56 18.71
CA GLY A 230 -1.97 2.59 17.77
C GLY A 230 -1.19 1.27 17.65
N THR A 231 -1.47 0.25 18.45
CA THR A 231 -0.66 -0.97 18.55
C THR A 231 -1.06 -2.05 17.53
N SER A 232 -0.13 -2.95 17.22
CA SER A 232 -0.40 -4.18 16.46
C SER A 232 -1.38 -5.11 17.18
N GLN A 233 -1.36 -5.11 18.52
CA GLN A 233 -2.33 -5.87 19.33
C GLN A 233 -3.75 -5.40 19.08
N TRP A 234 -3.98 -4.07 19.00
CA TRP A 234 -5.29 -3.51 18.70
C TRP A 234 -5.78 -3.91 17.32
N TYR A 235 -4.88 -3.90 16.33
CA TYR A 235 -5.18 -4.44 15.00
C TYR A 235 -5.60 -5.92 15.08
N GLY A 236 -4.87 -6.74 15.84
CA GLY A 236 -5.19 -8.15 16.06
C GLY A 236 -6.58 -8.35 16.67
N GLU A 237 -6.94 -7.56 17.69
CA GLU A 237 -8.28 -7.58 18.30
C GLU A 237 -9.40 -7.24 17.31
N LEU A 238 -9.16 -6.24 16.46
CA LEU A 238 -10.10 -5.85 15.40
C LEU A 238 -10.22 -6.94 14.33
N ALA A 239 -9.11 -7.54 13.92
CA ALA A 239 -9.11 -8.62 12.93
C ALA A 239 -9.84 -9.86 13.44
N ASP A 240 -9.64 -10.20 14.71
CA ASP A 240 -10.34 -11.32 15.37
C ASP A 240 -11.83 -11.04 15.53
N TYR A 241 -12.19 -9.80 15.85
CA TYR A 241 -13.57 -9.38 15.91
C TYR A 241 -14.25 -9.54 14.53
N CYS A 242 -13.64 -9.04 13.46
CA CYS A 242 -14.19 -9.18 12.11
C CYS A 242 -14.29 -10.63 11.65
N ARG A 243 -13.34 -11.49 12.05
CA ARG A 243 -13.37 -12.93 11.77
C ARG A 243 -14.54 -13.61 12.47
N ARG A 244 -14.78 -13.30 13.75
CA ARG A 244 -15.96 -13.83 14.47
C ARG A 244 -17.25 -13.35 13.83
N LEU A 245 -17.31 -12.08 13.47
CA LEU A 245 -18.46 -11.49 12.81
C LEU A 245 -18.76 -12.16 11.45
N GLU A 246 -17.73 -12.51 10.68
CA GLU A 246 -17.90 -13.29 9.44
C GLU A 246 -18.59 -14.64 9.69
N TRP A 247 -18.17 -15.35 10.74
CA TRP A 247 -18.77 -16.63 11.12
C TRP A 247 -20.19 -16.50 11.65
N GLU A 248 -20.55 -15.36 12.24
CA GLU A 248 -21.91 -15.11 12.75
C GLU A 248 -22.88 -14.74 11.62
N VAL A 249 -22.39 -14.04 10.60
CA VAL A 249 -23.22 -13.40 9.58
C VAL A 249 -23.46 -14.28 8.37
N ILE A 250 -22.46 -15.05 7.94
CA ILE A 250 -22.63 -15.95 6.80
C ILE A 250 -23.44 -17.15 7.29
N PRO A 251 -24.63 -17.42 6.70
CA PRO A 251 -25.43 -18.58 7.05
C PRO A 251 -24.65 -19.88 6.82
N ARG A 252 -24.45 -20.67 7.88
CA ARG A 252 -23.66 -21.91 7.87
C ARG A 252 -24.54 -23.15 8.12
N GLU A 253 -25.75 -23.12 7.64
CA GLU A 253 -26.66 -24.23 7.68
C GLU A 253 -26.61 -25.04 6.38
N THR A 254 -27.03 -26.31 6.43
CA THR A 254 -27.29 -27.05 5.20
C THR A 254 -28.62 -26.58 4.64
N ILE A 255 -28.60 -26.14 3.39
CA ILE A 255 -29.75 -25.53 2.73
C ILE A 255 -30.41 -26.55 1.82
N TYR A 256 -31.69 -26.76 2.07
CA TYR A 256 -32.51 -27.73 1.34
C TYR A 256 -33.60 -27.02 0.53
N LEU A 257 -34.01 -27.66 -0.56
CA LEU A 257 -35.25 -27.40 -1.27
C LEU A 257 -36.21 -28.58 -1.03
N ASN A 258 -37.40 -28.27 -0.56
CA ASN A 258 -38.50 -29.22 -0.53
C ASN A 258 -39.51 -28.85 -1.63
N PRO A 259 -39.50 -29.53 -2.80
CA PRO A 259 -40.35 -29.16 -3.92
C PRO A 259 -41.84 -29.17 -3.61
N ARG A 260 -42.31 -30.16 -2.82
CA ARG A 260 -43.74 -30.28 -2.50
C ARG A 260 -44.19 -29.21 -1.50
N GLN A 261 -43.48 -29.07 -0.43
CA GLN A 261 -43.84 -28.14 0.65
C GLN A 261 -43.76 -26.67 0.14
N PHE A 262 -42.84 -26.40 -0.76
CA PHE A 262 -42.69 -25.05 -1.36
C PHE A 262 -43.89 -24.74 -2.29
N VAL A 263 -44.28 -25.70 -3.12
CA VAL A 263 -45.42 -25.55 -4.04
C VAL A 263 -46.73 -25.40 -3.25
N GLU A 264 -46.92 -26.19 -2.24
CA GLU A 264 -48.10 -26.11 -1.34
C GLU A 264 -48.12 -24.80 -0.58
N GLY A 265 -47.00 -24.38 0.02
CA GLY A 265 -46.91 -23.11 0.72
C GLY A 265 -47.12 -21.88 -0.15
N LEU A 266 -46.75 -21.94 -1.42
CA LEU A 266 -47.06 -20.88 -2.40
C LEU A 266 -48.54 -20.75 -2.70
N ARG A 267 -49.24 -21.87 -2.82
CA ARG A 267 -50.69 -21.90 -3.06
C ARG A 267 -51.48 -21.29 -1.89
N ASP A 268 -50.99 -21.50 -0.68
CA ASP A 268 -51.59 -20.99 0.55
C ASP A 268 -51.08 -19.60 0.96
N GLY A 269 -50.26 -18.95 0.12
CA GLY A 269 -49.65 -17.65 0.42
C GLY A 269 -48.56 -17.66 1.50
N LYS A 270 -48.11 -18.85 1.93
CA LYS A 270 -47.09 -19.07 2.95
C LYS A 270 -45.81 -19.63 2.33
N ALA A 271 -45.16 -18.84 1.49
CA ALA A 271 -43.87 -19.23 0.93
C ALA A 271 -42.79 -19.27 2.04
N GLY A 272 -42.43 -20.48 2.48
CA GLY A 272 -41.33 -20.71 3.42
C GLY A 272 -40.16 -21.42 2.77
N VAL A 273 -38.94 -20.97 3.06
CA VAL A 273 -37.72 -21.74 2.80
C VAL A 273 -37.57 -22.73 3.96
N TYR A 274 -37.34 -24.02 3.64
CA TYR A 274 -37.11 -25.02 4.67
C TYR A 274 -35.84 -24.69 5.47
N ASP A 275 -35.95 -24.76 6.79
CA ASP A 275 -34.87 -24.54 7.74
C ASP A 275 -34.85 -25.71 8.74
N GLU A 276 -33.68 -26.32 8.94
CA GLU A 276 -33.52 -27.41 9.92
C GLU A 276 -33.88 -26.99 11.35
N THR A 277 -33.80 -25.69 11.66
CA THR A 277 -34.13 -25.14 12.99
C THR A 277 -35.61 -24.94 13.21
N GLU A 278 -36.41 -24.83 12.16
CA GLU A 278 -37.87 -24.57 12.23
C GLU A 278 -38.75 -25.83 12.22
N GLY A 279 -38.17 -26.98 12.04
CA GLY A 279 -38.88 -28.27 12.13
C GLY A 279 -38.32 -29.35 11.20
N LYS A 280 -38.53 -30.63 11.61
CA LYS A 280 -38.14 -31.78 10.79
C LYS A 280 -39.02 -31.85 9.55
N PRO A 281 -38.45 -32.16 8.38
CA PRO A 281 -39.24 -32.38 7.17
C PRO A 281 -40.21 -33.55 7.40
N ALA A 282 -41.40 -33.46 6.84
CA ALA A 282 -42.39 -34.52 6.94
C ALA A 282 -41.85 -35.84 6.31
N ASN A 283 -40.98 -35.75 5.32
CA ASN A 283 -40.28 -36.89 4.72
C ASN A 283 -38.88 -36.46 4.23
N PRO A 284 -37.78 -36.94 4.84
CA PRO A 284 -36.42 -36.62 4.41
C PRO A 284 -36.08 -36.97 2.96
N LYS A 285 -36.82 -37.93 2.37
CA LYS A 285 -36.62 -38.34 0.96
C LYS A 285 -37.11 -37.29 -0.04
N ASP A 286 -37.94 -36.32 0.39
CA ASP A 286 -38.45 -35.25 -0.46
C ASP A 286 -37.53 -34.01 -0.44
N LEU A 287 -36.46 -34.01 0.35
CA LEU A 287 -35.51 -32.92 0.44
C LEU A 287 -34.38 -33.05 -0.59
N VAL A 288 -34.13 -31.97 -1.28
CA VAL A 288 -32.95 -31.83 -2.16
C VAL A 288 -31.96 -30.94 -1.50
N GLU A 289 -30.77 -31.47 -1.20
CA GLU A 289 -29.67 -30.66 -0.70
C GLU A 289 -29.15 -29.73 -1.80
N LEU A 290 -29.25 -28.42 -1.56
CA LEU A 290 -28.75 -27.40 -2.46
C LEU A 290 -27.30 -27.01 -2.12
N MET A 291 -26.98 -26.88 -0.84
CA MET A 291 -25.67 -26.50 -0.35
C MET A 291 -25.46 -27.05 1.07
N SER A 292 -24.38 -27.81 1.27
CA SER A 292 -24.05 -28.32 2.59
C SER A 292 -23.36 -27.29 3.47
N ARG A 293 -23.53 -27.40 4.77
CA ARG A 293 -22.77 -26.62 5.76
C ARG A 293 -21.27 -26.70 5.54
N ASP A 294 -20.73 -27.90 5.30
CA ASP A 294 -19.31 -28.13 5.09
C ASP A 294 -18.78 -27.40 3.83
N ALA A 295 -19.61 -27.31 2.79
CA ALA A 295 -19.24 -26.57 1.58
C ALA A 295 -19.13 -25.08 1.85
N VAL A 296 -20.05 -24.49 2.63
CA VAL A 296 -20.00 -23.08 3.04
C VAL A 296 -18.78 -22.81 3.90
N GLU A 297 -18.56 -23.62 4.95
CA GLU A 297 -17.40 -23.44 5.85
C GLU A 297 -16.07 -23.59 5.12
N ARG A 298 -15.96 -24.56 4.20
CA ARG A 298 -14.77 -24.72 3.36
C ARG A 298 -14.53 -23.51 2.49
N TYR A 299 -15.58 -22.97 1.88
CA TYR A 299 -15.48 -21.78 1.05
C TYR A 299 -14.99 -20.56 1.85
N ILE A 300 -15.50 -20.34 3.07
CA ILE A 300 -15.04 -19.26 3.95
C ILE A 300 -13.55 -19.40 4.24
N ARG A 301 -13.09 -20.60 4.61
CA ARG A 301 -11.68 -20.86 4.95
C ARG A 301 -10.72 -20.72 3.77
N GLN A 302 -11.14 -21.12 2.58
CA GLN A 302 -10.32 -21.04 1.37
C GLN A 302 -10.19 -19.64 0.78
N ASN A 303 -11.03 -18.69 1.21
CA ASN A 303 -11.06 -17.33 0.68
C ASN A 303 -10.89 -16.27 1.77
N PRO A 304 -9.78 -16.25 2.52
CA PRO A 304 -9.60 -15.38 3.67
C PRO A 304 -9.52 -13.89 3.29
N THR A 305 -9.13 -13.57 2.05
CA THR A 305 -8.92 -12.21 1.55
C THR A 305 -10.14 -11.58 0.90
N ILE A 306 -11.17 -12.38 0.60
CA ILE A 306 -12.43 -11.88 0.04
C ILE A 306 -13.28 -11.29 1.16
N SER A 307 -13.94 -10.14 0.90
CA SER A 307 -14.81 -9.51 1.89
C SER A 307 -16.01 -10.39 2.26
N VAL A 308 -16.56 -10.15 3.43
CA VAL A 308 -17.76 -10.89 3.90
C VAL A 308 -18.93 -10.68 2.96
N GLN A 309 -19.13 -9.43 2.50
CA GLN A 309 -20.18 -9.09 1.54
C GLN A 309 -20.05 -9.89 0.24
N SER A 310 -18.86 -9.89 -0.35
CA SER A 310 -18.59 -10.65 -1.58
C SER A 310 -18.75 -12.15 -1.40
N LYS A 311 -18.37 -12.71 -0.21
CA LYS A 311 -18.59 -14.13 0.09
C LYS A 311 -20.08 -14.45 0.13
N ILE A 312 -20.89 -13.62 0.79
CA ILE A 312 -22.35 -13.78 0.84
C ILE A 312 -22.93 -13.76 -0.56
N ASP A 313 -22.54 -12.78 -1.39
CA ASP A 313 -23.04 -12.63 -2.76
C ASP A 313 -22.68 -13.86 -3.61
N MET A 314 -21.43 -14.33 -3.56
CA MET A 314 -20.99 -15.50 -4.31
C MET A 314 -21.66 -16.80 -3.83
N LEU A 315 -21.84 -16.98 -2.52
CA LEU A 315 -22.55 -18.15 -1.98
C LEU A 315 -24.02 -18.10 -2.38
N ASN A 316 -24.65 -16.93 -2.33
CA ASN A 316 -26.04 -16.77 -2.75
C ASN A 316 -26.22 -17.02 -4.26
N GLU A 317 -25.30 -16.55 -5.10
CA GLU A 317 -25.33 -16.82 -6.53
C GLU A 317 -25.23 -18.33 -6.83
N ARG A 318 -24.29 -19.03 -6.17
CA ARG A 318 -24.17 -20.50 -6.28
C ARG A 318 -25.45 -21.21 -5.85
N LEU A 319 -26.04 -20.78 -4.74
CA LEU A 319 -27.30 -21.30 -4.25
C LEU A 319 -28.43 -21.11 -5.26
N LEU A 320 -28.58 -19.88 -5.81
CA LEU A 320 -29.61 -19.58 -6.81
C LEU A 320 -29.41 -20.38 -8.10
N ASN A 321 -28.19 -20.66 -8.49
CA ASN A 321 -27.91 -21.50 -9.65
C ASN A 321 -28.33 -22.96 -9.38
N LYS A 322 -28.09 -23.48 -8.19
CA LYS A 322 -28.58 -24.80 -7.78
C LYS A 322 -30.11 -24.87 -7.77
N VAL A 323 -30.77 -23.84 -7.25
CA VAL A 323 -32.24 -23.73 -7.32
C VAL A 323 -32.75 -23.76 -8.76
N LYS A 324 -32.08 -23.07 -9.67
CA LYS A 324 -32.45 -23.07 -11.11
C LYS A 324 -32.21 -24.43 -11.77
N GLU A 325 -31.13 -25.14 -11.43
CA GLU A 325 -30.86 -26.50 -11.89
C GLU A 325 -32.01 -27.45 -11.50
N GLU A 326 -32.53 -27.35 -10.27
CA GLU A 326 -33.65 -28.13 -9.82
C GLU A 326 -34.96 -27.82 -10.58
N PHE A 327 -35.17 -26.59 -11.03
CA PHE A 327 -36.31 -26.24 -11.89
C PHE A 327 -36.26 -26.91 -13.28
N LEU A 328 -35.10 -27.31 -13.73
CA LEU A 328 -34.90 -28.01 -15.01
C LEU A 328 -34.93 -29.55 -14.83
N GLY A 329 -34.91 -30.01 -13.59
CA GLY A 329 -34.96 -31.44 -13.28
C GLY A 329 -36.26 -32.10 -13.74
N LYS A 330 -36.22 -33.47 -13.85
CA LYS A 330 -37.37 -34.27 -14.35
C LYS A 330 -38.46 -34.51 -13.31
N GLY A 331 -38.33 -33.94 -12.09
CA GLY A 331 -39.26 -34.21 -10.98
C GLY A 331 -40.51 -33.34 -11.00
N VAL A 332 -40.48 -32.22 -10.27
CA VAL A 332 -41.63 -31.31 -10.11
C VAL A 332 -41.63 -30.25 -11.21
N LYS A 333 -42.78 -30.04 -11.85
CA LYS A 333 -42.97 -28.94 -12.82
C LYS A 333 -43.38 -27.70 -12.07
N TYR A 334 -42.55 -26.65 -12.12
CA TYR A 334 -42.82 -25.34 -11.58
C TYR A 334 -43.35 -24.40 -12.61
N THR A 335 -44.40 -23.63 -12.28
CA THR A 335 -44.85 -22.50 -13.09
C THR A 335 -43.85 -21.33 -13.03
N GLU A 336 -43.94 -20.38 -13.95
CA GLU A 336 -43.04 -19.23 -13.96
C GLU A 336 -43.17 -18.35 -12.68
N SER A 337 -44.39 -18.21 -12.16
CA SER A 337 -44.67 -17.49 -10.93
C SER A 337 -44.02 -18.18 -9.70
N GLU A 338 -44.12 -19.50 -9.62
CA GLU A 338 -43.46 -20.30 -8.57
C GLU A 338 -41.94 -20.19 -8.62
N ARG A 339 -41.34 -20.29 -9.81
CA ARG A 339 -39.87 -20.10 -9.99
C ARG A 339 -39.42 -18.73 -9.52
N LYS A 340 -40.14 -17.67 -9.87
CA LYS A 340 -39.84 -16.29 -9.43
C LYS A 340 -39.97 -16.15 -7.91
N ALA A 341 -40.99 -16.73 -7.30
CA ALA A 341 -41.22 -16.67 -5.87
C ALA A 341 -40.16 -17.43 -5.09
N ILE A 342 -39.81 -18.67 -5.50
CA ILE A 342 -38.73 -19.46 -4.91
C ILE A 342 -37.40 -18.69 -5.00
N THR A 343 -37.03 -18.23 -6.19
CA THR A 343 -35.78 -17.50 -6.38
C THR A 343 -35.72 -16.25 -5.48
N ARG A 344 -36.84 -15.53 -5.34
CA ARG A 344 -36.92 -14.33 -4.48
C ARG A 344 -36.75 -14.72 -3.00
N ALA A 345 -37.37 -15.80 -2.55
CA ALA A 345 -37.27 -16.26 -1.15
C ALA A 345 -35.82 -16.63 -0.77
N TYR A 346 -35.13 -17.45 -1.59
CA TYR A 346 -33.73 -17.79 -1.34
C TYR A 346 -32.81 -16.56 -1.42
N ARG A 347 -33.00 -15.67 -2.38
CA ARG A 347 -32.24 -14.42 -2.47
C ARG A 347 -32.44 -13.53 -1.25
N SER A 348 -33.67 -13.44 -0.73
CA SER A 348 -33.98 -12.64 0.44
C SER A 348 -33.37 -13.22 1.73
N ARG A 349 -33.38 -14.55 1.88
CA ARG A 349 -32.89 -15.21 3.09
C ARG A 349 -31.36 -15.32 3.15
N TYR A 350 -30.71 -15.61 2.03
CA TYR A 350 -29.29 -15.92 1.98
C TYR A 350 -28.44 -14.89 1.26
N GLY A 351 -29.03 -13.85 0.72
CA GLY A 351 -28.32 -12.79 0.01
C GLY A 351 -27.85 -11.66 0.90
N ALA A 352 -27.09 -10.76 0.33
CA ALA A 352 -26.47 -9.62 1.00
C ALA A 352 -27.44 -8.68 1.74
N ARG A 353 -28.71 -8.67 1.35
CA ARG A 353 -29.75 -7.85 2.02
C ARG A 353 -30.08 -8.31 3.44
N VAL A 354 -29.66 -9.50 3.83
CA VAL A 354 -29.81 -10.01 5.20
C VAL A 354 -28.90 -9.24 6.15
N TRP A 355 -27.82 -8.68 5.63
CA TRP A 355 -26.88 -7.90 6.38
C TRP A 355 -26.90 -6.40 6.00
N LYS A 356 -27.33 -5.54 6.92
CA LYS A 356 -27.50 -4.10 6.68
C LYS A 356 -26.70 -3.20 7.63
N ARG A 357 -25.81 -3.76 8.45
CA ARG A 357 -25.03 -2.94 9.41
C ARG A 357 -24.03 -2.05 8.65
N SER A 358 -23.95 -0.76 9.02
CA SER A 358 -22.93 0.15 8.52
C SER A 358 -21.56 -0.19 9.12
N ILE A 359 -20.48 0.25 8.46
CA ILE A 359 -19.12 0.13 9.02
C ILE A 359 -19.01 0.85 10.36
N TYR A 360 -19.73 1.94 10.56
CA TYR A 360 -19.76 2.72 11.80
C TYR A 360 -20.43 1.95 12.94
N ASP A 361 -21.52 1.23 12.66
CA ASP A 361 -22.19 0.40 13.65
C ASP A 361 -21.32 -0.79 14.06
N ILE A 362 -20.61 -1.38 13.08
CA ILE A 362 -19.66 -2.47 13.32
C ILE A 362 -18.51 -1.98 14.20
N TYR A 363 -17.96 -0.81 13.90
CA TYR A 363 -16.88 -0.22 14.68
C TYR A 363 -17.32 0.14 16.10
N ARG A 364 -18.51 0.72 16.26
CA ARG A 364 -19.09 1.03 17.57
C ARG A 364 -19.29 -0.24 18.41
N ASP A 365 -19.79 -1.33 17.83
CA ASP A 365 -19.94 -2.62 18.52
C ASP A 365 -18.57 -3.18 18.94
N PHE A 366 -17.55 -3.08 18.07
CA PHE A 366 -16.19 -3.45 18.42
C PHE A 366 -15.70 -2.67 19.64
N LEU A 367 -15.78 -1.32 19.61
CA LEU A 367 -15.34 -0.49 20.72
C LEU A 367 -16.09 -0.78 22.01
N THR A 368 -17.40 -1.00 21.93
CA THR A 368 -18.22 -1.40 23.09
C THR A 368 -17.74 -2.71 23.72
N LYS A 369 -17.39 -3.70 22.87
CA LYS A 369 -16.83 -4.98 23.34
C LYS A 369 -15.43 -4.81 23.95
N GLN A 370 -14.61 -3.89 23.42
CA GLN A 370 -13.30 -3.61 24.01
C GLN A 370 -13.44 -2.89 25.37
N ALA A 371 -14.38 -1.95 25.49
CA ALA A 371 -14.70 -1.33 26.77
C ALA A 371 -15.13 -2.36 27.82
N ALA A 372 -15.94 -3.34 27.43
CA ALA A 372 -16.35 -4.43 28.32
C ALA A 372 -15.18 -5.34 28.75
N LYS A 373 -14.09 -5.40 27.98
CA LYS A 373 -12.83 -6.08 28.36
C LYS A 373 -11.94 -5.24 29.30
N GLY A 374 -12.32 -4.01 29.60
CA GLY A 374 -11.59 -3.10 30.48
C GLY A 374 -10.65 -2.13 29.75
N TYR A 375 -10.69 -2.06 28.40
CA TYR A 375 -9.98 -1.01 27.68
C TYR A 375 -10.68 0.34 27.85
N GLU A 376 -9.89 1.36 28.11
CA GLU A 376 -10.38 2.74 28.15
C GLU A 376 -10.50 3.22 26.69
N VAL A 377 -11.73 3.34 26.16
CA VAL A 377 -11.99 3.74 24.78
C VAL A 377 -13.09 4.80 24.72
N GLU A 378 -12.91 5.75 23.82
CA GLU A 378 -13.93 6.72 23.44
C GLU A 378 -14.69 6.18 22.22
N ILE A 379 -16.01 6.27 22.20
CA ILE A 379 -16.82 5.88 21.05
C ILE A 379 -17.10 7.14 20.22
N PRO A 380 -16.49 7.29 19.03
CA PRO A 380 -16.65 8.47 18.20
C PRO A 380 -18.04 8.52 17.58
N GLU A 381 -18.65 9.70 17.48
CA GLU A 381 -19.93 9.91 16.83
C GLU A 381 -19.78 10.51 15.43
N LYS A 382 -19.00 11.59 15.31
CA LYS A 382 -18.85 12.37 14.07
C LYS A 382 -17.43 12.74 13.74
N GLU A 383 -16.51 12.72 14.71
CA GLU A 383 -15.11 13.06 14.54
C GLU A 383 -14.26 11.82 14.77
N PHE A 384 -13.41 11.51 13.81
CA PHE A 384 -12.59 10.30 13.77
C PHE A 384 -11.12 10.66 13.67
N ASP A 385 -10.30 10.10 14.53
CA ASP A 385 -8.85 10.23 14.45
C ASP A 385 -8.23 9.19 13.51
N VAL A 386 -6.91 9.22 13.35
CA VAL A 386 -6.18 8.34 12.43
C VAL A 386 -6.44 6.85 12.71
N TYR A 387 -6.56 6.44 13.98
CA TYR A 387 -6.77 5.03 14.33
C TYR A 387 -8.23 4.60 14.20
N ASP A 388 -9.17 5.52 14.42
CA ASP A 388 -10.57 5.29 14.10
C ASP A 388 -10.75 5.09 12.59
N LEU A 389 -10.14 5.98 11.79
CA LEU A 389 -10.18 5.91 10.33
C LEU A 389 -9.49 4.67 9.78
N ALA A 390 -8.35 4.27 10.37
CA ALA A 390 -7.69 3.01 10.05
C ALA A 390 -8.60 1.82 10.33
N ALA A 391 -9.24 1.78 11.50
CA ALA A 391 -10.18 0.70 11.85
C ALA A 391 -11.38 0.65 10.89
N LEU A 392 -11.96 1.80 10.56
CA LEU A 392 -13.05 1.88 9.59
C LEU A 392 -12.62 1.42 8.20
N ALA A 393 -11.43 1.81 7.73
CA ALA A 393 -10.88 1.36 6.44
C ALA A 393 -10.66 -0.16 6.42
N TYR A 394 -10.14 -0.73 7.50
CA TYR A 394 -10.01 -2.18 7.65
C TYR A 394 -11.37 -2.88 7.60
N ILE A 395 -12.36 -2.39 8.37
CA ILE A 395 -13.72 -2.93 8.39
C ILE A 395 -14.35 -2.85 6.99
N TYR A 396 -14.21 -1.73 6.30
CA TYR A 396 -14.71 -1.58 4.94
C TYR A 396 -14.13 -2.65 4.02
N LYS A 397 -12.80 -2.75 3.95
CA LYS A 397 -12.11 -3.73 3.10
C LYS A 397 -12.42 -5.18 3.48
N ARG A 398 -12.52 -5.48 4.77
CA ARG A 398 -12.75 -6.83 5.28
C ARG A 398 -14.20 -7.27 5.14
N ILE A 399 -15.15 -6.35 5.27
CA ILE A 399 -16.57 -6.64 5.39
C ILE A 399 -17.37 -6.22 4.16
N LYS A 400 -17.19 -4.98 3.67
CA LYS A 400 -18.08 -4.33 2.71
C LYS A 400 -17.60 -4.30 1.27
N GLU A 401 -16.29 -4.36 1.04
CA GLU A 401 -15.73 -4.21 -0.30
C GLU A 401 -16.32 -5.25 -1.27
N THR A 402 -16.96 -4.78 -2.33
CA THR A 402 -17.51 -5.63 -3.39
C THR A 402 -16.62 -5.65 -4.63
N GLU A 403 -15.92 -4.56 -4.90
CA GLU A 403 -14.99 -4.41 -6.01
C GLU A 403 -13.60 -4.12 -5.49
N VAL A 404 -12.61 -4.89 -5.96
CA VAL A 404 -11.20 -4.66 -5.60
C VAL A 404 -10.67 -3.50 -6.44
N ILE A 405 -10.44 -2.36 -5.79
CA ILE A 405 -9.87 -1.18 -6.44
C ILE A 405 -8.36 -1.19 -6.19
N SER A 406 -7.58 -1.09 -7.29
CA SER A 406 -6.14 -0.87 -7.20
C SER A 406 -5.90 0.60 -6.81
N GLU A 407 -5.27 0.82 -5.66
CA GLU A 407 -5.02 2.18 -5.16
C GLU A 407 -3.66 2.70 -5.62
N ALA A 408 -2.59 2.22 -5.00
CA ALA A 408 -1.22 2.62 -5.33
C ALA A 408 -0.33 1.39 -5.47
N HIS A 409 0.70 1.50 -6.29
CA HIS A 409 1.75 0.49 -6.40
C HIS A 409 2.99 0.84 -5.56
N HIS A 410 3.13 2.11 -5.19
CA HIS A 410 4.20 2.56 -4.31
C HIS A 410 3.71 3.69 -3.39
N VAL A 411 3.94 3.54 -2.10
CA VAL A 411 3.61 4.55 -1.09
C VAL A 411 4.87 5.03 -0.40
N VAL A 412 5.09 6.33 -0.40
CA VAL A 412 6.15 6.98 0.34
C VAL A 412 5.56 7.58 1.60
N ILE A 413 6.09 7.21 2.76
CA ILE A 413 5.65 7.71 4.06
C ILE A 413 6.79 8.50 4.68
N ASP A 414 6.57 9.77 4.93
CA ASP A 414 7.52 10.65 5.63
C ASP A 414 7.07 10.88 7.08
N GLU A 415 8.03 11.16 7.96
CA GLU A 415 7.83 11.26 9.42
C GLU A 415 7.11 10.02 9.99
N ALA A 416 7.52 8.87 9.54
CA ALA A 416 6.86 7.59 9.78
C ALA A 416 6.78 7.19 11.26
N GLN A 417 7.66 7.73 12.12
CA GLN A 417 7.65 7.51 13.56
C GLN A 417 6.40 8.07 14.24
N ASP A 418 5.68 9.00 13.59
CA ASP A 418 4.48 9.62 14.16
C ASP A 418 3.27 8.68 14.20
N PHE A 419 3.32 7.57 13.45
CA PHE A 419 2.21 6.62 13.33
C PHE A 419 2.53 5.30 14.03
N GLY A 420 1.54 4.73 14.71
CA GLY A 420 1.65 3.42 15.36
C GLY A 420 1.44 2.25 14.39
N MET A 421 1.79 1.04 14.83
CA MET A 421 1.71 -0.19 14.05
C MET A 421 0.31 -0.50 13.49
N MET A 422 -0.74 -0.07 14.18
CA MET A 422 -2.12 -0.21 13.68
C MET A 422 -2.28 0.37 12.28
N ALA A 423 -1.72 1.58 12.02
CA ALA A 423 -1.81 2.22 10.72
C ALA A 423 -1.09 1.41 9.63
N TYR A 424 0.10 0.92 9.90
CA TYR A 424 0.88 0.10 8.94
C TYR A 424 0.25 -1.25 8.64
N CYS A 425 -0.28 -1.95 9.66
CA CYS A 425 -1.00 -3.20 9.48
C CYS A 425 -2.22 -3.01 8.58
N VAL A 426 -2.96 -1.91 8.79
CA VAL A 426 -4.13 -1.59 7.97
C VAL A 426 -3.72 -1.21 6.55
N LEU A 427 -2.67 -0.41 6.34
CA LEU A 427 -2.18 -0.09 5.01
C LEU A 427 -1.77 -1.34 4.24
N LYS A 428 -0.99 -2.23 4.86
CA LYS A 428 -0.57 -3.52 4.27
C LYS A 428 -1.78 -4.38 3.86
N TYR A 429 -2.86 -4.36 4.64
CA TYR A 429 -4.08 -5.09 4.33
C TYR A 429 -4.91 -4.43 3.22
N CYS A 430 -5.06 -3.10 3.27
CA CYS A 430 -5.96 -2.36 2.40
C CYS A 430 -5.37 -2.07 1.02
N ILE A 431 -4.05 -1.79 0.93
CA ILE A 431 -3.37 -1.48 -0.33
C ILE A 431 -2.54 -2.70 -0.73
N ARG A 432 -3.13 -3.54 -1.57
CA ARG A 432 -2.51 -4.81 -2.02
C ARG A 432 -1.52 -4.54 -3.14
N GLU A 433 -0.52 -5.44 -3.28
CA GLU A 433 0.51 -5.38 -4.33
C GLU A 433 1.29 -4.06 -4.36
N CYS A 434 1.49 -3.46 -3.21
CA CYS A 434 2.14 -2.19 -3.02
C CYS A 434 3.50 -2.37 -2.33
N THR A 435 4.48 -1.56 -2.73
CA THR A 435 5.75 -1.42 -2.03
C THR A 435 5.83 -0.07 -1.33
N TYR A 436 6.68 0.02 -0.31
CA TYR A 436 6.77 1.18 0.55
C TYR A 436 8.18 1.74 0.62
N THR A 437 8.30 3.06 0.60
CA THR A 437 9.49 3.78 1.08
C THR A 437 9.10 4.52 2.34
N ILE A 438 9.56 4.03 3.49
CA ILE A 438 9.20 4.53 4.81
C ILE A 438 10.39 5.28 5.38
N MET A 439 10.20 6.54 5.74
CA MET A 439 11.25 7.40 6.22
C MET A 439 10.87 8.07 7.53
N GLY A 440 11.82 8.17 8.42
CA GLY A 440 11.60 8.83 9.69
C GLY A 440 12.83 8.80 10.57
N ASP A 441 12.62 9.22 11.80
CA ASP A 441 13.61 9.17 12.87
C ASP A 441 12.93 8.72 14.16
N VAL A 442 13.07 7.43 14.49
CA VAL A 442 12.44 6.89 15.71
C VAL A 442 12.95 7.55 16.99
N SER A 443 14.15 8.16 16.95
CA SER A 443 14.67 8.94 18.10
C SER A 443 13.95 10.26 18.32
N GLN A 444 13.22 10.75 17.33
CA GLN A 444 12.42 11.98 17.39
C GLN A 444 10.93 11.73 17.61
N ASN A 445 10.54 10.51 17.93
CA ASN A 445 9.15 10.21 18.24
C ASN A 445 8.72 11.00 19.48
N ILE A 446 7.88 12.01 19.25
CA ILE A 446 7.27 12.84 20.33
C ILE A 446 5.96 12.23 20.85
N HIS A 447 5.45 11.23 20.18
CA HIS A 447 4.22 10.53 20.48
C HIS A 447 4.50 9.22 21.23
N PHE A 448 5.18 9.32 22.38
CA PHE A 448 5.47 8.17 23.23
C PHE A 448 4.20 7.38 23.53
N GLY A 449 4.20 6.11 23.15
CA GLY A 449 3.11 5.18 23.42
C GLY A 449 2.22 4.86 22.23
N TYR A 450 2.19 5.64 21.14
CA TYR A 450 1.44 5.30 19.93
C TYR A 450 2.19 5.46 18.61
N GLY A 451 3.32 6.15 18.56
CA GLY A 451 4.23 6.15 17.41
C GLY A 451 5.21 4.98 17.44
N LEU A 452 6.00 4.84 16.38
CA LEU A 452 7.05 3.83 16.29
C LEU A 452 8.22 4.19 17.19
N ASN A 453 8.65 3.23 18.00
CA ASN A 453 9.85 3.36 18.83
C ASN A 453 11.04 2.60 18.25
N ASP A 454 10.78 1.62 17.40
CA ASP A 454 11.78 0.79 16.74
C ASP A 454 11.30 0.38 15.34
N TRP A 455 12.23 0.37 14.37
CA TRP A 455 11.97 -0.11 13.01
C TRP A 455 11.80 -1.63 12.92
N GLU A 456 12.27 -2.39 13.91
CA GLU A 456 12.12 -3.85 13.93
C GLU A 456 10.64 -4.26 13.89
N GLU A 457 9.75 -3.45 14.49
CA GLU A 457 8.31 -3.70 14.46
C GLU A 457 7.72 -3.70 13.03
N LEU A 458 8.33 -2.94 12.09
CA LEU A 458 7.88 -2.89 10.69
C LEU A 458 8.46 -4.00 9.82
N LYS A 459 9.45 -4.75 10.29
CA LYS A 459 10.08 -5.82 9.52
C LYS A 459 9.29 -7.13 9.56
N GLU A 460 8.40 -7.29 10.54
CA GLU A 460 7.50 -8.44 10.69
C GLU A 460 6.23 -8.25 9.85
#